data_ad43ae3b7a6dd061313b28621f039c18
#
_entry.id   ad43ae3b7a6dd061313b28621f039c18
#
_cell.length_a   1.000
_cell.length_b   1.000
_cell.length_c   1.000
_cell.angle_alpha   90.00
_cell.angle_beta   90.00
_cell.angle_gamma   90.00
#
_symmetry.space_group_name_H-M   'P 1'
#
loop_
_entity.id
_entity.type
_entity.pdbx_description
1 polymer ?
#
loop_
_entity_poly.entity_id
_entity_poly.type
_entity_poly.pdbx_seq_one_letter_code
_entity_poly.pdbx_strand_id
1 'polypeptide(L)'
;TTVTMQGGTPATGSGSSSATPAAVGLQTIGDRAFYGCPSLTTVTIPATATTIGSQAFSDCPALNALNVTAGNQRYISNDGVLYQYVGYNSGVVGSYNTYTLMQYPSGKTSTVFTVPASIASRLTAIGQGAFAGAQTLTSVTLPETVESIGAEAFRNCSALTSITIPSKVTNISSYAFSGCSALAAVSIPSTVTSIADGAFQNCYALSAIALPEKLTTISNSTFYGCSKLSEVTIPMGVVNIGATAFAYCTSLVKITIPTSVTAIGANAFLGVNGLTMYCHSGSPAANYASSNKIGVVMTYTVRFLSDTGALLKSEEVVYGSAATAPAMPERPGYKLEWSSSFNNVMSDLSVTAVYKRVYTVTFVDKYRNKTSTAEVEYGQSAKAPKWKLSGYTLKWDKSFSSVTGDLTVYASWKDPKTGFVIDKNTKKPAAVDSELTKGTVTYRVTNAKVQNPQVCYVSNSMSEARTVTIPKTVTINGVKYKVTSIGDDAFKSNVNLTTLTIGANVTSIGSKAFYKCKKLSTVKLNTKKLGTIGDKAFYGIQNKALFSAYRS
;
A
#
# COMPACT_ATOMS: atom_id res chain seq x y z
N THR A 1 -3.90 -44.46 -35.83
CA THR A 1 -4.69 -45.69 -35.52
C THR A 1 -5.76 -45.37 -34.49
N THR A 2 -7.02 -45.54 -34.82
CA THR A 2 -8.16 -45.36 -33.92
C THR A 2 -8.40 -46.65 -33.14
N VAL A 3 -8.54 -46.55 -31.86
CA VAL A 3 -8.92 -47.67 -30.98
C VAL A 3 -10.32 -47.42 -30.44
N THR A 4 -11.28 -48.26 -30.84
CA THR A 4 -12.61 -48.27 -30.27
C THR A 4 -12.72 -49.49 -29.34
N MET A 5 -12.86 -49.22 -28.06
CA MET A 5 -13.03 -50.25 -27.05
C MET A 5 -14.51 -50.62 -26.99
N GLN A 6 -14.85 -51.87 -27.30
CA GLN A 6 -16.23 -52.30 -27.31
C GLN A 6 -16.74 -52.57 -25.87
N GLY A 7 -17.81 -51.85 -25.52
CA GLY A 7 -18.67 -52.27 -24.42
C GLY A 7 -19.60 -53.39 -24.92
N GLY A 8 -19.67 -54.53 -24.24
CA GLY A 8 -20.62 -55.58 -24.58
C GLY A 8 -22.05 -55.02 -24.57
N THR A 9 -22.84 -55.40 -25.60
CA THR A 9 -24.28 -55.15 -25.61
C THR A 9 -24.94 -55.98 -24.45
N PRO A 10 -25.94 -55.44 -23.72
CA PRO A 10 -26.71 -56.25 -22.80
C PRO A 10 -27.34 -57.40 -23.55
N ALA A 11 -27.16 -58.63 -23.08
CA ALA A 11 -27.84 -59.80 -23.64
C ALA A 11 -29.34 -59.60 -23.50
N THR A 12 -30.07 -59.46 -24.62
CA THR A 12 -31.53 -59.49 -24.64
C THR A 12 -31.99 -60.93 -24.47
N GLY A 13 -32.02 -61.38 -23.22
CA GLY A 13 -32.60 -62.69 -22.88
C GLY A 13 -33.94 -62.49 -22.16
N SER A 14 -35.04 -62.91 -22.77
CA SER A 14 -36.35 -62.99 -22.14
C SER A 14 -36.34 -64.13 -21.10
N GLY A 15 -36.11 -63.77 -19.85
CA GLY A 15 -36.16 -64.72 -18.73
C GLY A 15 -36.20 -63.98 -17.41
N SER A 16 -37.33 -64.08 -16.71
CA SER A 16 -37.59 -63.50 -15.42
C SER A 16 -36.71 -64.12 -14.35
N SER A 17 -35.65 -63.42 -13.94
CA SER A 17 -35.05 -63.55 -12.60
C SER A 17 -34.34 -62.24 -12.28
N SER A 18 -34.56 -61.73 -11.07
CA SER A 18 -34.17 -60.43 -10.54
C SER A 18 -32.66 -60.33 -10.19
N ALA A 19 -31.80 -60.55 -11.15
CA ALA A 19 -30.40 -60.18 -11.13
C ALA A 19 -30.10 -59.45 -12.41
N THR A 20 -29.87 -58.13 -12.35
CA THR A 20 -29.35 -57.34 -13.48
C THR A 20 -28.07 -58.02 -13.93
N PRO A 21 -27.96 -58.50 -15.19
CA PRO A 21 -26.71 -59.05 -15.72
C PRO A 21 -25.63 -57.97 -15.61
N ALA A 22 -24.51 -58.32 -15.00
CA ALA A 22 -23.34 -57.43 -15.04
C ALA A 22 -23.02 -57.13 -16.50
N ALA A 23 -22.89 -55.87 -16.87
CA ALA A 23 -22.54 -55.45 -18.20
C ALA A 23 -21.23 -56.11 -18.62
N VAL A 24 -21.30 -57.06 -19.60
CA VAL A 24 -20.13 -57.74 -20.16
C VAL A 24 -19.45 -56.77 -21.09
N GLY A 25 -18.41 -56.08 -20.65
CA GLY A 25 -17.63 -55.12 -21.44
C GLY A 25 -16.35 -54.74 -20.74
N LEU A 26 -15.48 -54.03 -21.41
CA LEU A 26 -14.22 -53.54 -20.81
C LEU A 26 -14.51 -52.64 -19.62
N GLN A 27 -14.06 -53.05 -18.44
CA GLN A 27 -14.24 -52.32 -17.20
C GLN A 27 -12.96 -51.60 -16.74
N THR A 28 -11.78 -52.16 -17.04
CA THR A 28 -10.49 -51.66 -16.54
C THR A 28 -9.48 -51.43 -17.68
N ILE A 29 -8.88 -50.25 -17.73
CA ILE A 29 -7.68 -49.92 -18.50
C ILE A 29 -6.58 -49.77 -17.48
N GLY A 30 -5.53 -50.59 -17.54
CA GLY A 30 -4.46 -50.58 -16.55
C GLY A 30 -3.53 -49.35 -16.65
N ASP A 31 -2.63 -49.21 -15.64
CA ASP A 31 -1.60 -48.21 -15.66
C ASP A 31 -0.74 -48.34 -16.91
N ARG A 32 -0.45 -47.20 -17.60
CA ARG A 32 0.38 -47.13 -18.79
C ARG A 32 -0.05 -48.07 -19.92
N ALA A 33 -1.31 -48.53 -19.98
CA ALA A 33 -1.76 -49.52 -20.97
C ALA A 33 -1.51 -49.11 -22.41
N PHE A 34 -1.56 -47.83 -22.76
CA PHE A 34 -1.26 -47.27 -24.07
C PHE A 34 -0.15 -46.22 -24.00
N TYR A 35 0.69 -46.27 -22.97
CA TYR A 35 1.78 -45.32 -22.78
C TYR A 35 2.76 -45.34 -23.98
N GLY A 36 3.10 -44.17 -24.53
CA GLY A 36 4.11 -44.04 -25.56
C GLY A 36 3.67 -44.62 -26.92
N CYS A 37 2.38 -44.76 -27.20
CA CYS A 37 1.89 -45.25 -28.48
C CYS A 37 1.98 -44.18 -29.59
N PRO A 38 2.97 -44.19 -30.50
CA PRO A 38 3.26 -43.06 -31.38
C PRO A 38 2.22 -42.85 -32.48
N SER A 39 1.48 -43.90 -32.86
CA SER A 39 0.50 -43.84 -33.94
C SER A 39 -0.96 -43.82 -33.46
N LEU A 40 -1.20 -43.76 -32.14
CA LEU A 40 -2.54 -43.74 -31.58
C LEU A 40 -3.14 -42.33 -31.73
N THR A 41 -4.23 -42.21 -32.50
CA THR A 41 -4.84 -40.90 -32.82
C THR A 41 -6.09 -40.61 -32.02
N THR A 42 -6.92 -41.63 -31.75
CA THR A 42 -8.19 -41.46 -31.03
C THR A 42 -8.49 -42.74 -30.24
N VAL A 43 -9.02 -42.57 -29.04
CA VAL A 43 -9.53 -43.66 -28.22
C VAL A 43 -10.98 -43.38 -27.85
N THR A 44 -11.85 -44.39 -27.95
CA THR A 44 -13.21 -44.34 -27.45
C THR A 44 -13.33 -45.25 -26.22
N ILE A 45 -13.58 -44.64 -25.06
CA ILE A 45 -13.74 -45.29 -23.77
C ILE A 45 -15.21 -45.73 -23.62
N PRO A 46 -15.51 -47.01 -23.37
CA PRO A 46 -16.89 -47.51 -23.32
C PRO A 46 -17.61 -47.03 -22.04
N ALA A 47 -18.93 -47.07 -22.08
CA ALA A 47 -19.77 -46.76 -20.92
C ALA A 47 -19.52 -47.66 -19.71
N THR A 48 -19.03 -48.90 -19.94
CA THR A 48 -18.73 -49.92 -18.93
C THR A 48 -17.41 -49.69 -18.21
N ALA A 49 -16.51 -48.80 -18.72
CA ALA A 49 -15.22 -48.53 -18.08
C ALA A 49 -15.41 -47.85 -16.71
N THR A 50 -14.90 -48.51 -15.68
CA THR A 50 -14.96 -48.01 -14.29
C THR A 50 -13.60 -47.59 -13.73
N THR A 51 -12.51 -48.08 -14.36
CA THR A 51 -11.15 -47.80 -13.94
C THR A 51 -10.25 -47.47 -15.14
N ILE A 52 -9.56 -46.36 -15.07
CA ILE A 52 -8.47 -45.98 -15.99
C ILE A 52 -7.25 -45.67 -15.11
N GLY A 53 -6.20 -46.43 -15.32
CA GLY A 53 -4.96 -46.34 -14.56
C GLY A 53 -4.16 -45.08 -14.87
N SER A 54 -3.19 -44.80 -14.04
CA SER A 54 -2.30 -43.64 -14.17
C SER A 54 -1.54 -43.70 -15.50
N GLN A 55 -1.44 -42.55 -16.20
CA GLN A 55 -0.67 -42.40 -17.43
C GLN A 55 -1.09 -43.38 -18.56
N ALA A 56 -2.33 -43.93 -18.51
CA ALA A 56 -2.79 -44.92 -19.46
C ALA A 56 -2.63 -44.52 -20.93
N PHE A 57 -2.70 -43.21 -21.24
CA PHE A 57 -2.58 -42.64 -22.60
C PHE A 57 -1.51 -41.55 -22.70
N SER A 58 -0.59 -41.45 -21.75
CA SER A 58 0.47 -40.43 -21.74
C SER A 58 1.53 -40.71 -22.80
N ASP A 59 2.22 -39.65 -23.26
CA ASP A 59 3.29 -39.70 -24.27
C ASP A 59 2.84 -40.35 -25.60
N CYS A 60 1.60 -40.13 -26.04
CA CYS A 60 1.08 -40.56 -27.34
C CYS A 60 1.06 -39.36 -28.30
N PRO A 61 2.14 -39.07 -29.04
CA PRO A 61 2.30 -37.81 -29.79
C PRO A 61 1.30 -37.57 -30.93
N ALA A 62 0.59 -38.60 -31.41
CA ALA A 62 -0.45 -38.48 -32.39
C ALA A 62 -1.87 -38.44 -31.79
N LEU A 63 -2.01 -38.57 -30.44
CA LEU A 63 -3.33 -38.66 -29.81
C LEU A 63 -4.01 -37.30 -29.79
N ASN A 64 -5.12 -37.17 -30.48
CA ASN A 64 -5.90 -35.95 -30.64
C ASN A 64 -7.16 -35.92 -29.75
N ALA A 65 -7.75 -37.09 -29.46
CA ALA A 65 -8.98 -37.16 -28.69
C ALA A 65 -9.11 -38.46 -27.90
N LEU A 66 -9.60 -38.29 -26.67
CA LEU A 66 -10.12 -39.34 -25.80
C LEU A 66 -11.63 -39.12 -25.67
N ASN A 67 -12.43 -39.94 -26.34
CA ASN A 67 -13.89 -39.86 -26.34
C ASN A 67 -14.46 -40.81 -25.29
N VAL A 68 -15.49 -40.39 -24.59
CA VAL A 68 -16.19 -41.24 -23.62
C VAL A 68 -17.60 -41.49 -24.10
N THR A 69 -18.00 -42.76 -24.20
CA THR A 69 -19.35 -43.16 -24.63
C THR A 69 -20.38 -42.65 -23.61
N ALA A 70 -21.50 -42.15 -24.12
CA ALA A 70 -22.60 -41.67 -23.28
C ALA A 70 -23.06 -42.72 -22.28
N GLY A 71 -23.40 -42.31 -21.05
CA GLY A 71 -23.80 -43.21 -19.98
C GLY A 71 -22.64 -43.69 -19.09
N ASN A 72 -21.38 -43.39 -19.38
CA ASN A 72 -20.29 -43.67 -18.45
C ASN A 72 -20.47 -42.88 -17.16
N GLN A 73 -20.43 -43.56 -16.00
CA GLN A 73 -20.68 -42.95 -14.69
C GLN A 73 -19.42 -42.42 -14.01
N ARG A 74 -18.24 -42.68 -14.55
CA ARG A 74 -16.94 -42.35 -13.93
C ARG A 74 -16.14 -41.33 -14.71
N TYR A 75 -16.34 -41.28 -15.99
CA TYR A 75 -15.53 -40.48 -16.92
C TYR A 75 -16.40 -39.66 -17.85
N ILE A 76 -15.89 -38.48 -18.22
CA ILE A 76 -16.42 -37.66 -19.28
C ILE A 76 -15.27 -37.18 -20.18
N SER A 77 -15.59 -36.85 -21.42
CA SER A 77 -14.68 -36.08 -22.24
C SER A 77 -15.28 -34.72 -22.62
N ASN A 78 -14.47 -33.73 -22.67
CA ASN A 78 -14.81 -32.41 -23.21
C ASN A 78 -13.70 -32.01 -24.17
N ASP A 79 -14.07 -31.75 -25.44
CA ASP A 79 -13.11 -31.50 -26.52
C ASP A 79 -11.97 -32.54 -26.58
N GLY A 80 -12.28 -33.82 -26.37
CA GLY A 80 -11.31 -34.90 -26.39
C GLY A 80 -10.41 -34.98 -25.16
N VAL A 81 -10.52 -34.07 -24.20
CA VAL A 81 -9.79 -34.11 -22.92
C VAL A 81 -10.58 -34.99 -21.94
N LEU A 82 -9.87 -35.91 -21.28
CA LEU A 82 -10.47 -36.88 -20.36
C LEU A 82 -10.50 -36.34 -18.93
N TYR A 83 -11.68 -36.42 -18.32
CA TYR A 83 -11.90 -36.08 -16.92
C TYR A 83 -12.55 -37.26 -16.17
N GLN A 84 -12.20 -37.38 -14.89
CA GLN A 84 -12.81 -38.34 -13.96
C GLN A 84 -13.69 -37.61 -12.96
N TYR A 85 -14.88 -38.18 -12.68
CA TYR A 85 -15.71 -37.79 -11.55
C TYR A 85 -15.11 -38.33 -10.22
N VAL A 86 -14.94 -37.47 -9.24
CA VAL A 86 -14.48 -37.83 -7.88
C VAL A 86 -15.63 -37.62 -6.89
N GLY A 87 -15.78 -38.58 -5.94
CA GLY A 87 -16.82 -38.49 -4.93
C GLY A 87 -18.21 -39.02 -5.35
N TYR A 88 -18.28 -39.87 -6.38
CA TYR A 88 -19.52 -40.54 -6.78
C TYR A 88 -19.98 -41.52 -5.71
N ASN A 89 -21.08 -41.21 -4.99
CA ASN A 89 -21.84 -42.17 -4.19
C ASN A 89 -23.07 -42.62 -4.98
N SER A 90 -23.14 -43.91 -5.32
CA SER A 90 -24.25 -44.52 -6.02
C SER A 90 -25.54 -44.44 -5.18
N GLY A 91 -26.29 -43.34 -5.31
CA GLY A 91 -27.59 -43.22 -4.62
C GLY A 91 -28.08 -41.80 -4.33
N VAL A 92 -27.23 -40.77 -4.51
CA VAL A 92 -27.67 -39.39 -4.30
C VAL A 92 -27.42 -38.59 -5.57
N VAL A 93 -28.48 -38.34 -6.33
CA VAL A 93 -28.43 -37.44 -7.49
C VAL A 93 -28.18 -36.02 -6.97
N GLY A 94 -27.02 -35.43 -7.32
CA GLY A 94 -26.73 -34.03 -7.10
C GLY A 94 -25.72 -33.68 -6.02
N SER A 95 -25.07 -34.62 -5.31
CA SER A 95 -24.03 -34.30 -4.33
C SER A 95 -22.64 -34.19 -4.99
N TYR A 96 -22.14 -33.00 -5.03
CA TYR A 96 -20.76 -32.49 -5.12
C TYR A 96 -19.71 -33.37 -5.80
N ASN A 97 -19.90 -33.70 -7.09
CA ASN A 97 -18.87 -34.34 -7.86
C ASN A 97 -17.81 -33.29 -8.27
N THR A 98 -16.60 -33.48 -7.79
CA THR A 98 -15.44 -32.75 -8.31
C THR A 98 -14.85 -33.49 -9.51
N TYR A 99 -13.94 -32.85 -10.22
CA TYR A 99 -13.26 -33.45 -11.36
C TYR A 99 -11.76 -33.57 -11.09
N THR A 100 -11.18 -34.65 -11.62
CA THR A 100 -9.74 -34.74 -11.91
C THR A 100 -9.55 -34.67 -13.41
N LEU A 101 -8.69 -33.80 -13.92
CA LEU A 101 -8.24 -33.86 -15.30
C LEU A 101 -7.27 -35.03 -15.43
N MET A 102 -7.69 -36.09 -16.10
CA MET A 102 -6.92 -37.34 -16.22
C MET A 102 -5.89 -37.30 -17.36
N GLN A 103 -6.30 -36.78 -18.52
CA GLN A 103 -5.42 -36.73 -19.66
C GLN A 103 -5.84 -35.66 -20.68
N TYR A 104 -4.93 -34.79 -21.01
CA TYR A 104 -4.93 -33.93 -22.18
C TYR A 104 -4.23 -34.69 -23.31
N PRO A 105 -4.84 -34.89 -24.48
CA PRO A 105 -4.21 -35.61 -25.61
C PRO A 105 -2.98 -34.86 -26.11
N SER A 106 -1.81 -35.51 -26.07
CA SER A 106 -0.53 -34.86 -26.38
C SER A 106 -0.33 -34.51 -27.86
N GLY A 107 -1.13 -35.09 -28.77
CA GLY A 107 -1.12 -34.78 -30.21
C GLY A 107 -2.03 -33.63 -30.60
N LYS A 108 -2.77 -33.00 -29.70
CA LYS A 108 -3.54 -31.78 -30.01
C LYS A 108 -2.61 -30.67 -30.44
N THR A 109 -3.02 -29.93 -31.49
CA THR A 109 -2.24 -28.82 -32.06
C THR A 109 -2.50 -27.47 -31.39
N SER A 110 -3.44 -27.40 -30.45
CA SER A 110 -3.75 -26.18 -29.73
C SER A 110 -2.53 -25.72 -28.92
N THR A 111 -2.24 -24.43 -28.99
CA THR A 111 -1.13 -23.82 -28.24
C THR A 111 -1.53 -23.30 -26.87
N VAL A 112 -2.83 -23.13 -26.63
CA VAL A 112 -3.40 -22.64 -25.38
C VAL A 112 -4.46 -23.61 -24.88
N PHE A 113 -4.44 -23.91 -23.60
CA PHE A 113 -5.50 -24.67 -22.94
C PHE A 113 -6.06 -23.91 -21.77
N THR A 114 -7.38 -23.77 -21.76
CA THR A 114 -8.14 -23.24 -20.61
C THR A 114 -9.20 -24.28 -20.26
N VAL A 115 -9.32 -24.59 -18.98
CA VAL A 115 -10.34 -25.53 -18.49
C VAL A 115 -11.73 -24.97 -18.82
N PRO A 116 -12.63 -25.76 -19.48
CA PRO A 116 -13.97 -25.30 -19.81
C PRO A 116 -14.75 -24.82 -18.58
N ALA A 117 -15.50 -23.72 -18.71
CA ALA A 117 -16.24 -23.12 -17.61
C ALA A 117 -17.20 -24.10 -16.88
N SER A 118 -17.78 -25.05 -17.63
CA SER A 118 -18.65 -26.10 -17.07
C SER A 118 -17.94 -27.07 -16.13
N ILE A 119 -16.59 -27.13 -16.18
CA ILE A 119 -15.74 -28.03 -15.38
C ILE A 119 -14.93 -27.23 -14.37
N ALA A 120 -14.49 -26.02 -14.71
CA ALA A 120 -13.52 -25.23 -13.97
C ALA A 120 -13.88 -25.03 -12.49
N SER A 121 -15.15 -24.72 -12.18
CA SER A 121 -15.62 -24.50 -10.80
C SER A 121 -15.56 -25.74 -9.88
N ARG A 122 -15.36 -26.92 -10.49
CA ARG A 122 -15.38 -28.22 -9.81
C ARG A 122 -14.11 -29.05 -10.04
N LEU A 123 -13.13 -28.53 -10.82
CA LEU A 123 -11.85 -29.21 -11.03
C LEU A 123 -10.97 -29.02 -9.80
N THR A 124 -10.66 -30.11 -9.11
CA THR A 124 -9.84 -30.07 -7.87
C THR A 124 -8.46 -30.72 -8.03
N ALA A 125 -8.24 -31.48 -9.09
CA ALA A 125 -6.97 -32.15 -9.30
C ALA A 125 -6.55 -32.20 -10.76
N ILE A 126 -5.24 -32.07 -10.98
CA ILE A 126 -4.56 -32.45 -12.22
C ILE A 126 -3.92 -33.81 -11.98
N GLY A 127 -4.32 -34.81 -12.75
CA GLY A 127 -3.88 -36.20 -12.58
C GLY A 127 -2.38 -36.41 -12.89
N GLN A 128 -1.87 -37.56 -12.50
CA GLN A 128 -0.52 -37.97 -12.84
C GLN A 128 -0.35 -38.06 -14.37
N GLY A 129 0.67 -37.39 -14.92
CA GLY A 129 0.96 -37.37 -16.35
C GLY A 129 -0.12 -36.70 -17.21
N ALA A 130 -1.03 -35.94 -16.64
CA ALA A 130 -2.22 -35.42 -17.30
C ALA A 130 -1.94 -34.60 -18.57
N PHE A 131 -0.86 -33.85 -18.63
CA PHE A 131 -0.38 -33.11 -19.82
C PHE A 131 0.94 -33.66 -20.36
N ALA A 132 1.40 -34.82 -19.87
CA ALA A 132 2.71 -35.36 -20.28
C ALA A 132 2.83 -35.47 -21.79
N GLY A 133 3.90 -34.90 -22.34
CA GLY A 133 4.18 -34.91 -23.79
C GLY A 133 3.34 -33.92 -24.62
N ALA A 134 2.59 -33.02 -24.02
CA ALA A 134 1.84 -31.97 -24.76
C ALA A 134 2.80 -30.86 -25.25
N GLN A 135 3.55 -31.17 -26.30
CA GLN A 135 4.70 -30.34 -26.76
C GLN A 135 4.29 -29.06 -27.48
N THR A 136 3.02 -28.89 -27.86
CA THR A 136 2.51 -27.70 -28.55
C THR A 136 1.97 -26.63 -27.62
N LEU A 137 1.61 -27.00 -26.36
CA LEU A 137 1.05 -26.08 -25.41
C LEU A 137 2.07 -25.04 -24.93
N THR A 138 1.83 -23.79 -25.25
CA THR A 138 2.63 -22.65 -24.77
C THR A 138 2.08 -22.05 -23.50
N SER A 139 0.76 -22.23 -23.24
CA SER A 139 0.07 -21.70 -22.05
C SER A 139 -1.03 -22.65 -21.57
N VAL A 140 -1.11 -22.81 -20.26
CA VAL A 140 -2.17 -23.57 -19.58
C VAL A 140 -2.71 -22.71 -18.44
N THR A 141 -4.02 -22.46 -18.42
CA THR A 141 -4.71 -21.75 -17.33
C THR A 141 -5.42 -22.75 -16.43
N LEU A 142 -4.94 -22.85 -15.19
CA LEU A 142 -5.54 -23.69 -14.15
C LEU A 142 -6.50 -22.84 -13.28
N PRO A 143 -7.71 -23.33 -12.97
CA PRO A 143 -8.61 -22.62 -12.06
C PRO A 143 -8.13 -22.68 -10.60
N GLU A 144 -8.47 -21.67 -9.81
CA GLU A 144 -8.12 -21.58 -8.36
C GLU A 144 -8.75 -22.67 -7.49
N THR A 145 -9.65 -23.48 -8.06
CA THR A 145 -10.24 -24.65 -7.38
C THR A 145 -9.28 -25.84 -7.31
N VAL A 146 -8.19 -25.85 -8.10
CA VAL A 146 -7.22 -26.94 -8.11
C VAL A 146 -6.42 -26.96 -6.82
N GLU A 147 -6.42 -28.12 -6.14
CA GLU A 147 -5.78 -28.37 -4.85
C GLU A 147 -4.57 -29.30 -4.98
N SER A 148 -4.47 -30.05 -6.09
CA SER A 148 -3.33 -30.95 -6.34
C SER A 148 -2.90 -31.01 -7.79
N ILE A 149 -1.59 -31.13 -8.00
CA ILE A 149 -0.93 -31.39 -9.29
C ILE A 149 -0.14 -32.69 -9.15
N GLY A 150 -0.52 -33.71 -9.89
CA GLY A 150 0.05 -35.05 -9.81
C GLY A 150 1.49 -35.13 -10.32
N ALA A 151 2.14 -36.23 -9.99
CA ALA A 151 3.50 -36.50 -10.49
C ALA A 151 3.50 -36.49 -12.02
N GLU A 152 4.59 -35.97 -12.62
CA GLU A 152 4.76 -35.90 -14.07
C GLU A 152 3.65 -35.15 -14.84
N ALA A 153 2.79 -34.39 -14.14
CA ALA A 153 1.59 -33.80 -14.73
C ALA A 153 1.85 -32.98 -16.00
N PHE A 154 2.95 -32.26 -16.07
CA PHE A 154 3.39 -31.45 -17.22
C PHE A 154 4.74 -31.94 -17.80
N ARG A 155 5.11 -33.20 -17.54
CA ARG A 155 6.40 -33.72 -18.02
C ARG A 155 6.51 -33.58 -19.55
N ASN A 156 7.65 -33.06 -20.03
CA ASN A 156 7.93 -32.85 -21.45
C ASN A 156 6.93 -31.91 -22.19
N CYS A 157 6.26 -30.99 -21.47
CA CYS A 157 5.55 -29.90 -22.13
C CYS A 157 6.57 -28.87 -22.64
N SER A 158 7.29 -29.22 -23.70
CA SER A 158 8.51 -28.51 -24.13
C SER A 158 8.27 -27.08 -24.62
N ALA A 159 7.05 -26.73 -25.08
CA ALA A 159 6.69 -25.38 -25.50
C ALA A 159 6.10 -24.50 -24.37
N LEU A 160 5.79 -25.06 -23.22
CA LEU A 160 5.19 -24.31 -22.10
C LEU A 160 6.14 -23.24 -21.61
N THR A 161 5.74 -21.96 -21.73
CA THR A 161 6.61 -20.80 -21.41
C THR A 161 6.46 -20.30 -19.99
N SER A 162 5.25 -20.39 -19.43
CA SER A 162 4.97 -19.98 -18.05
C SER A 162 3.78 -20.75 -17.48
N ILE A 163 3.72 -20.85 -16.16
CA ILE A 163 2.57 -21.38 -15.43
C ILE A 163 2.40 -20.69 -14.09
N THR A 164 1.14 -20.48 -13.69
CA THR A 164 0.76 -20.04 -12.35
C THR A 164 0.20 -21.24 -11.59
N ILE A 165 0.80 -21.58 -10.47
CA ILE A 165 0.31 -22.62 -9.56
C ILE A 165 -0.84 -22.04 -8.73
N PRO A 166 -2.05 -22.66 -8.72
CA PRO A 166 -3.19 -22.18 -7.94
C PRO A 166 -2.92 -22.11 -6.43
N SER A 167 -3.55 -21.15 -5.77
CA SER A 167 -3.29 -20.81 -4.36
C SER A 167 -3.65 -21.91 -3.35
N LYS A 168 -4.46 -22.90 -3.72
CA LYS A 168 -4.80 -24.06 -2.87
C LYS A 168 -3.79 -25.20 -2.95
N VAL A 169 -2.87 -25.16 -3.90
CA VAL A 169 -1.83 -26.20 -4.03
C VAL A 169 -0.83 -26.06 -2.89
N THR A 170 -0.57 -27.15 -2.18
CA THR A 170 0.36 -27.19 -1.04
C THR A 170 1.65 -27.95 -1.34
N ASN A 171 1.68 -28.75 -2.42
CA ASN A 171 2.87 -29.48 -2.84
C ASN A 171 3.00 -29.54 -4.37
N ILE A 172 4.21 -29.48 -4.87
CA ILE A 172 4.56 -29.75 -6.28
C ILE A 172 5.15 -31.15 -6.34
N SER A 173 4.45 -32.06 -7.03
CA SER A 173 4.80 -33.49 -7.06
C SER A 173 6.07 -33.78 -7.88
N SER A 174 6.59 -34.99 -7.74
CA SER A 174 7.81 -35.42 -8.43
C SER A 174 7.68 -35.30 -9.95
N TYR A 175 8.70 -34.72 -10.57
CA TYR A 175 8.80 -34.54 -12.02
C TYR A 175 7.65 -33.75 -12.64
N ALA A 176 6.87 -33.01 -11.86
CA ALA A 176 5.65 -32.36 -12.32
C ALA A 176 5.87 -31.47 -13.55
N PHE A 177 6.97 -30.77 -13.66
CA PHE A 177 7.38 -29.92 -14.80
C PHE A 177 8.69 -30.35 -15.45
N SER A 178 9.11 -31.59 -15.21
CA SER A 178 10.37 -32.10 -15.79
C SER A 178 10.33 -32.04 -17.31
N GLY A 179 11.37 -31.52 -17.93
CA GLY A 179 11.50 -31.42 -19.40
C GLY A 179 10.65 -30.31 -20.02
N CYS A 180 10.08 -29.38 -19.25
CA CYS A 180 9.46 -28.15 -19.77
C CYS A 180 10.55 -27.19 -20.22
N SER A 181 11.16 -27.48 -21.37
CA SER A 181 12.40 -26.81 -21.80
C SER A 181 12.25 -25.32 -22.10
N ALA A 182 11.05 -24.86 -22.51
CA ALA A 182 10.76 -23.44 -22.73
C ALA A 182 10.25 -22.69 -21.48
N LEU A 183 10.06 -23.38 -20.34
CA LEU A 183 9.49 -22.80 -19.13
C LEU A 183 10.45 -21.76 -18.54
N ALA A 184 10.16 -20.49 -18.77
CA ALA A 184 11.00 -19.36 -18.36
C ALA A 184 10.58 -18.78 -17.01
N ALA A 185 9.30 -18.93 -16.62
CA ALA A 185 8.75 -18.40 -15.38
C ALA A 185 7.70 -19.33 -14.75
N VAL A 186 7.77 -19.46 -13.43
CA VAL A 186 6.77 -20.18 -12.61
C VAL A 186 6.38 -19.30 -11.43
N SER A 187 5.07 -19.08 -11.26
CA SER A 187 4.53 -18.44 -10.06
C SER A 187 4.12 -19.53 -9.05
N ILE A 188 4.84 -19.62 -7.94
CA ILE A 188 4.59 -20.58 -6.87
C ILE A 188 3.94 -19.84 -5.70
N PRO A 189 2.74 -20.25 -5.24
CA PRO A 189 2.08 -19.58 -4.11
C PRO A 189 2.76 -19.91 -2.77
N SER A 190 2.61 -19.01 -1.80
CA SER A 190 3.17 -19.18 -0.43
C SER A 190 2.55 -20.34 0.36
N THR A 191 1.49 -20.96 -0.16
CA THR A 191 0.86 -22.17 0.40
C THR A 191 1.69 -23.42 0.17
N VAL A 192 2.57 -23.43 -0.82
CA VAL A 192 3.42 -24.59 -1.14
C VAL A 192 4.45 -24.80 -0.03
N THR A 193 4.44 -26.01 0.55
CA THR A 193 5.34 -26.44 1.63
C THR A 193 6.35 -27.47 1.19
N SER A 194 6.18 -28.08 0.01
CA SER A 194 7.11 -29.07 -0.54
C SER A 194 7.19 -29.01 -2.06
N ILE A 195 8.38 -29.23 -2.57
CA ILE A 195 8.69 -29.42 -3.99
C ILE A 195 9.48 -30.72 -4.08
N ALA A 196 8.90 -31.71 -4.74
CA ALA A 196 9.42 -33.07 -4.76
C ALA A 196 10.54 -33.26 -5.80
N ASP A 197 11.12 -34.45 -5.81
CA ASP A 197 12.27 -34.83 -6.65
C ASP A 197 12.02 -34.50 -8.14
N GLY A 198 12.99 -33.88 -8.77
CA GLY A 198 12.99 -33.57 -10.20
C GLY A 198 11.87 -32.66 -10.67
N ALA A 199 11.17 -31.96 -9.79
CA ALA A 199 9.96 -31.21 -10.13
C ALA A 199 10.16 -30.22 -11.29
N PHE A 200 11.34 -29.59 -11.40
CA PHE A 200 11.74 -28.67 -12.48
C PHE A 200 12.97 -29.16 -13.25
N GLN A 201 13.22 -30.46 -13.23
CA GLN A 201 14.36 -31.04 -13.94
C GLN A 201 14.32 -30.69 -15.44
N ASN A 202 15.47 -30.26 -16.00
CA ASN A 202 15.60 -29.89 -17.43
C ASN A 202 14.66 -28.76 -17.91
N CYS A 203 14.25 -27.86 -17.02
CA CYS A 203 13.63 -26.60 -17.38
C CYS A 203 14.71 -25.61 -17.87
N TYR A 204 15.24 -25.83 -19.07
CA TYR A 204 16.43 -25.11 -19.57
C TYR A 204 16.25 -23.60 -19.64
N ALA A 205 15.01 -23.12 -19.90
CA ALA A 205 14.73 -21.69 -20.03
C ALA A 205 14.47 -20.99 -18.68
N LEU A 206 14.34 -21.73 -17.57
CA LEU A 206 14.05 -21.17 -16.25
C LEU A 206 15.23 -20.31 -15.78
N SER A 207 15.05 -18.99 -15.75
CA SER A 207 16.12 -18.03 -15.46
C SER A 207 16.11 -17.54 -14.01
N ALA A 208 14.95 -17.56 -13.36
CA ALA A 208 14.77 -17.19 -11.97
C ALA A 208 13.63 -17.97 -11.35
N ILE A 209 13.67 -18.18 -10.04
CA ILE A 209 12.59 -18.79 -9.26
C ILE A 209 12.54 -18.20 -7.86
N ALA A 210 11.32 -17.83 -7.42
CA ALA A 210 11.05 -17.46 -6.03
C ALA A 210 10.58 -18.70 -5.27
N LEU A 211 11.38 -19.15 -4.32
CA LEU A 211 11.04 -20.32 -3.50
C LEU A 211 10.14 -19.90 -2.33
N PRO A 212 9.06 -20.63 -2.02
CA PRO A 212 8.20 -20.36 -0.87
C PRO A 212 8.94 -20.47 0.47
N GLU A 213 8.67 -19.53 1.39
CA GLU A 213 9.34 -19.47 2.72
C GLU A 213 9.06 -20.68 3.62
N LYS A 214 7.99 -21.44 3.33
CA LYS A 214 7.60 -22.62 4.11
C LYS A 214 8.32 -23.91 3.70
N LEU A 215 9.19 -23.85 2.70
CA LEU A 215 9.97 -25.03 2.30
C LEU A 215 10.93 -25.46 3.40
N THR A 216 10.99 -26.74 3.65
CA THR A 216 11.96 -27.37 4.59
C THR A 216 13.06 -28.14 3.88
N THR A 217 12.90 -28.44 2.60
CA THR A 217 13.86 -29.21 1.82
C THR A 217 13.83 -28.76 0.35
N ILE A 218 14.98 -28.68 -0.27
CA ILE A 218 15.13 -28.74 -1.72
C ILE A 218 15.42 -30.19 -2.07
N SER A 219 14.49 -30.86 -2.73
CA SER A 219 14.56 -32.32 -2.99
C SER A 219 15.63 -32.67 -4.03
N ASN A 220 15.87 -33.96 -4.24
CA ASN A 220 16.88 -34.41 -5.20
C ASN A 220 16.54 -33.95 -6.62
N SER A 221 17.53 -33.54 -7.39
CA SER A 221 17.39 -33.15 -8.80
C SER A 221 16.32 -32.08 -9.08
N THR A 222 15.83 -31.36 -8.06
CA THR A 222 14.70 -30.43 -8.23
C THR A 222 14.92 -29.47 -9.39
N PHE A 223 16.13 -28.91 -9.54
CA PHE A 223 16.52 -27.96 -10.62
C PHE A 223 17.63 -28.51 -11.49
N TYR A 224 17.81 -29.84 -11.52
CA TYR A 224 18.83 -30.45 -12.38
C TYR A 224 18.69 -29.97 -13.83
N GLY A 225 19.75 -29.46 -14.43
CA GLY A 225 19.78 -29.02 -15.81
C GLY A 225 19.05 -27.70 -16.09
N CYS A 226 18.64 -26.91 -15.09
CA CYS A 226 18.09 -25.56 -15.31
C CYS A 226 19.21 -24.61 -15.74
N SER A 227 19.66 -24.74 -16.99
CA SER A 227 20.90 -24.13 -17.48
C SER A 227 20.90 -22.61 -17.54
N LYS A 228 19.72 -21.95 -17.58
CA LYS A 228 19.58 -20.48 -17.52
C LYS A 228 19.38 -19.92 -16.12
N LEU A 229 19.19 -20.77 -15.10
CA LEU A 229 19.01 -20.32 -13.73
C LEU A 229 20.29 -19.64 -13.24
N SER A 230 20.22 -18.33 -12.93
CA SER A 230 21.40 -17.51 -12.66
C SER A 230 21.61 -17.19 -11.19
N GLU A 231 20.55 -17.11 -10.41
CA GLU A 231 20.58 -16.80 -8.98
C GLU A 231 19.45 -17.54 -8.26
N VAL A 232 19.75 -18.03 -7.05
CA VAL A 232 18.74 -18.63 -6.15
C VAL A 232 19.02 -18.21 -4.71
N THR A 233 17.96 -17.83 -4.01
CA THR A 233 17.98 -17.65 -2.55
C THR A 233 17.23 -18.81 -1.90
N ILE A 234 17.91 -19.57 -1.06
CA ILE A 234 17.32 -20.67 -0.31
C ILE A 234 16.58 -20.10 0.89
N PRO A 235 15.29 -20.43 1.10
CA PRO A 235 14.51 -19.96 2.25
C PRO A 235 15.09 -20.39 3.60
N MET A 236 14.89 -19.55 4.62
CA MET A 236 15.40 -19.77 6.00
C MET A 236 14.85 -21.03 6.69
N GLY A 237 13.75 -21.61 6.19
CA GLY A 237 13.17 -22.87 6.69
C GLY A 237 13.86 -24.13 6.17
N VAL A 238 14.70 -24.02 5.13
CA VAL A 238 15.30 -25.19 4.47
C VAL A 238 16.42 -25.77 5.33
N VAL A 239 16.33 -27.06 5.61
CA VAL A 239 17.29 -27.83 6.40
C VAL A 239 18.21 -28.66 5.51
N ASN A 240 17.70 -29.17 4.37
CA ASN A 240 18.45 -30.04 3.47
C ASN A 240 18.38 -29.56 2.01
N ILE A 241 19.49 -29.65 1.29
CA ILE A 241 19.59 -29.58 -0.16
C ILE A 241 19.95 -30.98 -0.66
N GLY A 242 19.07 -31.55 -1.50
CA GLY A 242 19.19 -32.93 -1.99
C GLY A 242 20.33 -33.14 -2.97
N ALA A 243 20.58 -34.41 -3.26
CA ALA A 243 21.57 -34.79 -4.25
C ALA A 243 21.23 -34.21 -5.63
N THR A 244 22.25 -33.75 -6.36
CA THR A 244 22.12 -33.19 -7.72
C THR A 244 21.07 -32.07 -7.88
N ALA A 245 20.65 -31.45 -6.78
CA ALA A 245 19.52 -30.51 -6.77
C ALA A 245 19.69 -29.35 -7.77
N PHE A 246 20.90 -28.85 -7.97
CA PHE A 246 21.26 -27.78 -8.91
C PHE A 246 22.35 -28.24 -9.90
N ALA A 247 22.56 -29.55 -10.06
CA ALA A 247 23.57 -30.02 -11.00
C ALA A 247 23.22 -29.53 -12.42
N TYR A 248 24.25 -29.13 -13.16
CA TYR A 248 24.17 -28.59 -14.53
C TYR A 248 23.34 -27.31 -14.68
N CYS A 249 23.14 -26.56 -13.59
CA CYS A 249 22.66 -25.17 -13.66
C CYS A 249 23.83 -24.26 -14.11
N THR A 250 24.20 -24.35 -15.38
CA THR A 250 25.45 -23.77 -15.89
C THR A 250 25.55 -22.25 -15.84
N SER A 251 24.43 -21.54 -15.75
CA SER A 251 24.39 -20.08 -15.55
C SER A 251 24.34 -19.66 -14.08
N LEU A 252 24.29 -20.59 -13.13
CA LEU A 252 24.16 -20.27 -11.71
C LEU A 252 25.48 -19.72 -11.17
N VAL A 253 25.54 -18.41 -11.00
CA VAL A 253 26.74 -17.71 -10.51
C VAL A 253 26.63 -17.31 -9.05
N LYS A 254 25.41 -17.30 -8.50
CA LYS A 254 25.15 -16.91 -7.11
C LYS A 254 24.07 -17.76 -6.48
N ILE A 255 24.34 -18.26 -5.27
CA ILE A 255 23.34 -18.90 -4.41
C ILE A 255 23.51 -18.44 -2.98
N THR A 256 22.39 -18.08 -2.32
CA THR A 256 22.37 -17.73 -0.89
C THR A 256 21.83 -18.91 -0.09
N ILE A 257 22.64 -19.43 0.83
CA ILE A 257 22.31 -20.60 1.66
C ILE A 257 22.27 -20.18 3.13
N PRO A 258 21.10 -20.26 3.78
CA PRO A 258 20.93 -19.86 5.17
C PRO A 258 21.58 -20.84 6.17
N THR A 259 21.77 -20.40 7.40
CA THR A 259 22.31 -21.20 8.51
C THR A 259 21.45 -22.41 8.88
N SER A 260 20.19 -22.41 8.50
CA SER A 260 19.27 -23.53 8.71
C SER A 260 19.68 -24.79 7.94
N VAL A 261 20.44 -24.64 6.83
CA VAL A 261 20.89 -25.78 6.01
C VAL A 261 21.98 -26.55 6.74
N THR A 262 21.65 -27.76 7.17
CA THR A 262 22.56 -28.67 7.90
C THR A 262 23.21 -29.73 7.00
N ALA A 263 22.60 -29.99 5.82
CA ALA A 263 23.14 -30.99 4.89
C ALA A 263 22.98 -30.54 3.43
N ILE A 264 24.02 -30.83 2.62
CA ILE A 264 24.00 -30.66 1.17
C ILE A 264 24.40 -31.99 0.55
N GLY A 265 23.50 -32.53 -0.28
CA GLY A 265 23.63 -33.84 -0.91
C GLY A 265 24.79 -33.91 -1.91
N ALA A 266 25.16 -35.14 -2.24
CA ALA A 266 26.23 -35.40 -3.17
C ALA A 266 25.96 -34.75 -4.54
N ASN A 267 26.99 -34.13 -5.13
CA ASN A 267 26.91 -33.53 -6.46
C ASN A 267 25.81 -32.45 -6.62
N ALA A 268 25.34 -31.83 -5.52
CA ALA A 268 24.27 -30.86 -5.54
C ALA A 268 24.49 -29.73 -6.56
N PHE A 269 25.75 -29.34 -6.79
CA PHE A 269 26.18 -28.30 -7.73
C PHE A 269 27.16 -28.82 -8.80
N LEU A 270 27.07 -30.11 -9.16
CA LEU A 270 27.92 -30.70 -10.20
C LEU A 270 27.73 -29.95 -11.54
N GLY A 271 28.84 -29.60 -12.20
CA GLY A 271 28.83 -28.92 -13.50
C GLY A 271 28.42 -27.45 -13.44
N VAL A 272 28.36 -26.85 -12.26
CA VAL A 272 28.14 -25.40 -12.06
C VAL A 272 29.50 -24.73 -11.93
N ASN A 273 29.93 -24.01 -12.98
CA ASN A 273 31.22 -23.32 -13.01
C ASN A 273 31.06 -21.84 -12.61
N GLY A 274 32.02 -21.31 -11.81
CA GLY A 274 32.01 -19.90 -11.40
C GLY A 274 30.97 -19.54 -10.34
N LEU A 275 30.40 -20.56 -9.67
CA LEU A 275 29.44 -20.35 -8.57
C LEU A 275 30.10 -19.64 -7.40
N THR A 276 29.43 -18.64 -6.86
CA THR A 276 29.73 -18.05 -5.55
C THR A 276 28.60 -18.37 -4.57
N MET A 277 28.95 -19.00 -3.47
CA MET A 277 28.03 -19.40 -2.43
C MET A 277 28.03 -18.36 -1.31
N TYR A 278 26.88 -17.72 -1.07
CA TYR A 278 26.67 -16.77 0.01
C TYR A 278 26.16 -17.56 1.21
N CYS A 279 26.99 -17.75 2.22
CA CYS A 279 26.66 -18.57 3.39
C CYS A 279 27.40 -18.11 4.64
N HIS A 280 26.89 -18.51 5.79
CA HIS A 280 27.52 -18.21 7.07
C HIS A 280 28.88 -18.92 7.23
N SER A 281 29.84 -18.21 7.82
CA SER A 281 31.18 -18.76 8.11
C SER A 281 31.07 -19.97 9.03
N GLY A 282 31.77 -21.06 8.69
CA GLY A 282 31.76 -22.32 9.45
C GLY A 282 30.50 -23.16 9.32
N SER A 283 29.52 -22.72 8.48
CA SER A 283 28.34 -23.52 8.20
C SER A 283 28.63 -24.77 7.36
N PRO A 284 27.76 -25.80 7.36
CA PRO A 284 27.86 -26.94 6.45
C PRO A 284 27.97 -26.52 4.97
N ALA A 285 27.33 -25.42 4.58
CA ALA A 285 27.42 -24.86 3.24
C ALA A 285 28.82 -24.34 2.93
N ALA A 286 29.45 -23.64 3.85
CA ALA A 286 30.85 -23.18 3.71
C ALA A 286 31.83 -24.36 3.61
N ASN A 287 31.60 -25.40 4.40
CA ASN A 287 32.43 -26.64 4.35
C ASN A 287 32.22 -27.38 3.01
N TYR A 288 30.98 -27.48 2.53
CA TYR A 288 30.67 -28.06 1.22
C TYR A 288 31.36 -27.27 0.09
N ALA A 289 31.26 -25.94 0.14
CA ALA A 289 31.88 -25.06 -0.86
C ALA A 289 33.41 -25.24 -0.89
N SER A 290 34.06 -25.26 0.27
CA SER A 290 35.50 -25.49 0.39
C SER A 290 35.92 -26.85 -0.21
N SER A 291 35.20 -27.93 0.14
CA SER A 291 35.48 -29.28 -0.36
C SER A 291 35.28 -29.41 -1.87
N ASN A 292 34.43 -28.60 -2.47
CA ASN A 292 34.11 -28.61 -3.90
C ASN A 292 34.73 -27.44 -4.68
N LYS A 293 35.64 -26.65 -4.06
CA LYS A 293 36.34 -25.49 -4.67
C LYS A 293 35.38 -24.42 -5.19
N ILE A 294 34.25 -24.21 -4.51
CA ILE A 294 33.27 -23.17 -4.80
C ILE A 294 33.64 -21.89 -4.05
N GLY A 295 33.54 -20.73 -4.70
CA GLY A 295 33.79 -19.42 -4.08
C GLY A 295 32.77 -19.13 -2.96
N VAL A 296 33.23 -18.49 -1.86
CA VAL A 296 32.37 -18.16 -0.72
C VAL A 296 32.38 -16.67 -0.44
N VAL A 297 31.20 -16.10 -0.22
CA VAL A 297 31.00 -14.78 0.38
C VAL A 297 30.31 -14.97 1.73
N MET A 298 30.88 -14.41 2.79
CA MET A 298 30.34 -14.56 4.15
C MET A 298 29.04 -13.81 4.30
N THR A 299 28.03 -14.44 4.91
CA THR A 299 26.79 -13.82 5.35
C THR A 299 26.62 -13.95 6.85
N TYR A 300 25.73 -13.12 7.40
CA TYR A 300 25.35 -13.13 8.81
C TYR A 300 23.83 -13.02 8.93
N THR A 301 23.30 -13.68 9.93
CA THR A 301 21.86 -13.69 10.19
C THR A 301 21.46 -12.42 10.94
N VAL A 302 20.53 -11.65 10.37
CA VAL A 302 19.87 -10.54 11.05
C VAL A 302 18.44 -10.95 11.40
N ARG A 303 18.12 -10.88 12.71
CA ARG A 303 16.79 -11.18 13.24
C ARG A 303 16.13 -9.91 13.71
N PHE A 304 14.97 -9.58 13.14
CA PHE A 304 14.12 -8.49 13.59
C PHE A 304 13.08 -9.04 14.56
N LEU A 305 13.05 -8.49 15.76
CA LEU A 305 12.16 -8.91 16.83
C LEU A 305 11.13 -7.82 17.12
N SER A 306 9.92 -8.20 17.50
CA SER A 306 8.92 -7.25 18.03
C SER A 306 9.38 -6.66 19.37
N ASP A 307 8.67 -5.67 19.86
CA ASP A 307 8.83 -5.09 21.20
C ASP A 307 8.56 -6.10 22.34
N THR A 308 7.90 -7.22 22.04
CA THR A 308 7.68 -8.35 22.96
C THR A 308 8.70 -9.48 22.78
N GLY A 309 9.65 -9.34 21.85
CA GLY A 309 10.68 -10.33 21.56
C GLY A 309 10.27 -11.43 20.56
N ALA A 310 9.07 -11.36 19.97
CA ALA A 310 8.67 -12.31 18.93
C ALA A 310 9.42 -12.05 17.62
N LEU A 311 9.84 -13.12 16.92
CA LEU A 311 10.52 -13.02 15.63
C LEU A 311 9.55 -12.46 14.57
N LEU A 312 9.93 -11.35 13.93
CA LEU A 312 9.20 -10.72 12.85
C LEU A 312 9.75 -11.09 11.48
N LYS A 313 11.08 -11.08 11.36
CA LYS A 313 11.81 -11.40 10.13
C LYS A 313 13.20 -11.91 10.48
N SER A 314 13.70 -12.83 9.66
CA SER A 314 15.11 -13.24 9.67
C SER A 314 15.61 -13.20 8.23
N GLU A 315 16.83 -12.69 8.01
CA GLU A 315 17.46 -12.66 6.69
C GLU A 315 18.97 -12.84 6.79
N GLU A 316 19.54 -13.43 5.74
CA GLU A 316 20.99 -13.53 5.58
C GLU A 316 21.51 -12.28 4.87
N VAL A 317 22.44 -11.59 5.47
CA VAL A 317 23.02 -10.33 5.01
C VAL A 317 24.51 -10.50 4.75
N VAL A 318 24.97 -10.06 3.61
CA VAL A 318 26.40 -10.08 3.25
C VAL A 318 27.19 -9.20 4.21
N TYR A 319 28.36 -9.66 4.61
CA TYR A 319 29.29 -8.89 5.45
C TYR A 319 29.44 -7.45 4.97
N GLY A 320 29.26 -6.50 5.86
CA GLY A 320 29.37 -5.07 5.56
C GLY A 320 28.15 -4.46 4.85
N SER A 321 27.13 -5.24 4.51
CA SER A 321 25.91 -4.74 3.88
C SER A 321 24.83 -4.38 4.91
N ALA A 322 23.78 -3.68 4.46
CA ALA A 322 22.63 -3.35 5.28
C ALA A 322 21.57 -4.45 5.23
N ALA A 323 20.89 -4.68 6.35
CA ALA A 323 19.68 -5.48 6.41
C ALA A 323 18.43 -4.62 6.06
N THR A 324 17.33 -5.29 5.74
CA THR A 324 16.06 -4.66 5.40
C THR A 324 15.03 -4.89 6.51
N ALA A 325 14.67 -3.85 7.25
CA ALA A 325 13.66 -3.96 8.31
C ALA A 325 12.29 -4.38 7.75
N PRO A 326 11.52 -5.20 8.49
CA PRO A 326 10.14 -5.50 8.14
C PRO A 326 9.26 -4.27 8.28
N ALA A 327 8.16 -4.21 7.52
CA ALA A 327 7.12 -3.21 7.72
C ALA A 327 6.46 -3.45 9.09
N MET A 328 6.35 -2.38 9.88
CA MET A 328 5.74 -2.43 11.21
C MET A 328 4.46 -1.58 11.23
N PRO A 329 3.43 -2.00 11.98
CA PRO A 329 2.22 -1.20 12.14
C PRO A 329 2.54 0.12 12.85
N GLU A 330 1.96 1.21 12.38
CA GLU A 330 2.01 2.48 13.06
C GLU A 330 1.24 2.40 14.40
N ARG A 331 1.83 2.94 15.47
CA ARG A 331 1.16 3.10 16.77
C ARG A 331 0.97 4.60 17.05
N PRO A 332 -0.27 5.10 17.06
CA PRO A 332 -0.53 6.51 17.34
C PRO A 332 0.12 6.97 18.67
N GLY A 333 0.86 8.06 18.63
CA GLY A 333 1.60 8.59 19.77
C GLY A 333 2.92 7.88 20.10
N TYR A 334 3.40 7.03 19.20
CA TYR A 334 4.71 6.39 19.33
C TYR A 334 5.50 6.50 18.05
N LYS A 335 6.82 6.67 18.19
CA LYS A 335 7.81 6.59 17.13
C LYS A 335 8.50 5.24 17.22
N LEU A 336 8.56 4.53 16.08
CA LEU A 336 9.31 3.30 15.98
C LEU A 336 10.81 3.61 15.81
N GLU A 337 11.63 2.97 16.63
CA GLU A 337 13.07 2.88 16.46
C GLU A 337 13.50 1.41 16.58
N TRP A 338 14.69 1.09 16.14
CA TRP A 338 15.28 -0.23 16.30
C TRP A 338 16.39 -0.18 17.33
N SER A 339 16.55 -1.24 18.13
CA SER A 339 17.49 -1.28 19.27
C SER A 339 18.97 -1.11 18.87
N SER A 340 19.31 -1.39 17.62
CA SER A 340 20.64 -1.22 17.06
C SER A 340 20.60 -0.94 15.56
N SER A 341 21.70 -0.38 15.05
CA SER A 341 21.89 -0.17 13.61
C SER A 341 22.11 -1.50 12.89
N PHE A 342 21.53 -1.64 11.72
CA PHE A 342 21.66 -2.77 10.82
C PHE A 342 22.11 -2.35 9.40
N ASN A 343 22.72 -1.17 9.29
CA ASN A 343 23.19 -0.63 8.01
C ASN A 343 24.58 -1.15 7.60
N ASN A 344 25.28 -1.84 8.51
CA ASN A 344 26.61 -2.41 8.28
C ASN A 344 26.74 -3.66 9.16
N VAL A 345 26.32 -4.80 8.64
CA VAL A 345 26.25 -6.07 9.36
C VAL A 345 27.59 -6.77 9.29
N MET A 346 28.27 -6.95 10.41
CA MET A 346 29.58 -7.59 10.51
C MET A 346 29.57 -8.92 11.30
N SER A 347 28.44 -9.23 11.93
CA SER A 347 28.19 -10.46 12.70
C SER A 347 26.70 -10.70 12.78
N ASP A 348 26.30 -11.85 13.31
CA ASP A 348 24.90 -12.11 13.63
C ASP A 348 24.34 -11.02 14.52
N LEU A 349 23.13 -10.57 14.22
CA LEU A 349 22.51 -9.43 14.86
C LEU A 349 21.04 -9.71 15.19
N SER A 350 20.64 -9.40 16.41
CA SER A 350 19.23 -9.35 16.80
C SER A 350 18.83 -7.90 17.06
N VAL A 351 17.84 -7.42 16.34
CA VAL A 351 17.37 -6.03 16.38
C VAL A 351 15.92 -6.03 16.83
N THR A 352 15.65 -5.39 17.97
CA THR A 352 14.31 -5.34 18.57
C THR A 352 13.62 -4.02 18.24
N ALA A 353 12.34 -4.07 17.89
CA ALA A 353 11.51 -2.89 17.71
C ALA A 353 11.30 -2.18 19.06
N VAL A 354 11.53 -0.88 19.08
CA VAL A 354 11.36 -0.04 20.27
C VAL A 354 10.38 1.07 19.92
N TYR A 355 9.22 1.08 20.56
CA TYR A 355 8.23 2.14 20.41
C TYR A 355 8.44 3.19 21.50
N LYS A 356 9.02 4.33 21.12
CA LYS A 356 9.19 5.48 21.99
C LYS A 356 7.96 6.37 21.93
N ARG A 357 7.40 6.68 23.10
CA ARG A 357 6.25 7.58 23.19
C ARG A 357 6.64 8.98 22.75
N VAL A 358 5.84 9.55 21.85
CA VAL A 358 6.00 10.91 21.36
C VAL A 358 4.77 11.74 21.67
N TYR A 359 5.00 13.03 21.83
CA TYR A 359 3.98 14.03 22.11
C TYR A 359 3.99 15.10 21.03
N THR A 360 2.84 15.65 20.76
CA THR A 360 2.69 16.72 19.77
C THR A 360 2.79 18.08 20.44
N VAL A 361 3.78 18.87 20.04
CA VAL A 361 3.84 20.29 20.39
C VAL A 361 3.27 21.11 19.23
N THR A 362 2.16 21.80 19.51
CA THR A 362 1.49 22.65 18.53
C THR A 362 1.85 24.11 18.79
N PHE A 363 2.60 24.72 17.90
CA PHE A 363 2.91 26.13 17.90
C PHE A 363 1.83 26.91 17.15
N VAL A 364 1.25 27.93 17.79
CA VAL A 364 0.13 28.69 17.24
C VAL A 364 0.39 30.18 17.31
N ASP A 365 0.35 30.85 16.16
CA ASP A 365 0.27 32.30 16.07
C ASP A 365 -1.14 32.70 15.64
N LYS A 366 -2.01 32.97 16.62
CA LYS A 366 -3.41 33.35 16.35
C LYS A 366 -3.54 34.69 15.63
N TYR A 367 -2.61 35.62 15.87
CA TYR A 367 -2.65 36.92 15.22
C TYR A 367 -2.38 36.83 13.71
N ARG A 368 -1.48 35.92 13.28
CA ARG A 368 -1.12 35.73 11.88
C ARG A 368 -1.80 34.52 11.23
N ASN A 369 -2.64 33.80 11.98
CA ASN A 369 -3.29 32.55 11.57
C ASN A 369 -2.29 31.51 11.05
N LYS A 370 -1.23 31.26 11.84
CA LYS A 370 -0.20 30.26 11.54
C LYS A 370 -0.19 29.17 12.60
N THR A 371 -0.01 27.94 12.16
CA THR A 371 0.17 26.78 13.03
C THR A 371 1.33 25.95 12.50
N SER A 372 2.08 25.31 13.38
CA SER A 372 3.12 24.35 13.07
C SER A 372 3.15 23.32 14.19
N THR A 373 3.36 22.05 13.86
CA THR A 373 3.48 20.96 14.82
C THR A 373 4.89 20.41 14.84
N ALA A 374 5.30 19.86 15.96
CA ALA A 374 6.52 19.08 16.11
C ALA A 374 6.24 17.88 17.02
N GLU A 375 6.66 16.70 16.58
CA GLU A 375 6.65 15.51 17.43
C GLU A 375 7.92 15.47 18.27
N VAL A 376 7.80 15.12 19.55
CA VAL A 376 8.88 15.18 20.54
C VAL A 376 8.78 13.99 21.48
N GLU A 377 9.89 13.30 21.70
CA GLU A 377 9.97 12.23 22.70
C GLU A 377 9.82 12.80 24.13
N TYR A 378 9.35 11.97 25.06
CA TYR A 378 9.18 12.34 26.47
C TYR A 378 10.45 12.98 27.06
N GLY A 379 10.29 14.12 27.66
CA GLY A 379 11.39 14.85 28.32
C GLY A 379 12.31 15.63 27.38
N GLN A 380 12.16 15.49 26.06
CA GLN A 380 12.96 16.21 25.08
C GLN A 380 12.40 17.60 24.76
N SER A 381 13.19 18.41 24.10
CA SER A 381 12.83 19.78 23.71
C SER A 381 12.26 19.79 22.29
N ALA A 382 11.16 20.52 22.10
CA ALA A 382 10.62 20.75 20.77
C ALA A 382 11.43 21.80 20.00
N LYS A 383 11.49 21.65 18.66
CA LYS A 383 12.10 22.64 17.77
C LYS A 383 11.05 23.65 17.33
N ALA A 384 11.13 24.86 17.87
CA ALA A 384 10.20 25.93 17.51
C ALA A 384 10.37 26.39 16.06
N PRO A 385 9.27 26.77 15.39
CA PRO A 385 9.33 27.34 14.05
C PRO A 385 10.00 28.73 14.06
N LYS A 386 10.82 29.01 13.05
CA LYS A 386 11.54 30.28 12.89
C LYS A 386 10.62 31.35 12.26
N TRP A 387 9.57 31.73 12.97
CA TRP A 387 8.68 32.79 12.49
C TRP A 387 9.28 34.16 12.71
N LYS A 388 8.97 35.11 11.80
CA LYS A 388 9.42 36.51 11.87
C LYS A 388 8.24 37.45 11.65
N LEU A 389 8.15 38.51 12.42
CA LEU A 389 7.28 39.67 12.23
C LEU A 389 8.15 40.93 12.28
N SER A 390 8.15 41.69 11.18
CA SER A 390 9.03 42.87 11.05
C SER A 390 8.80 43.86 12.21
N GLY A 391 9.86 44.25 12.89
CA GLY A 391 9.83 45.18 14.02
C GLY A 391 9.43 44.55 15.35
N TYR A 392 9.26 43.23 15.43
CA TYR A 392 8.86 42.53 16.67
C TYR A 392 9.78 41.37 17.00
N THR A 393 9.93 41.09 18.30
CA THR A 393 10.62 39.90 18.84
C THR A 393 9.59 38.83 19.21
N LEU A 394 9.81 37.59 18.72
CA LEU A 394 8.98 36.44 19.05
C LEU A 394 9.25 35.97 20.47
N LYS A 395 8.18 35.71 21.22
CA LYS A 395 8.19 34.99 22.51
C LYS A 395 7.08 33.94 22.50
N TRP A 396 7.27 32.91 23.29
CA TRP A 396 6.30 31.83 23.47
C TRP A 396 5.71 31.92 24.89
N ASP A 397 4.43 31.58 25.07
CA ASP A 397 3.72 31.68 26.33
C ASP A 397 4.04 30.55 27.31
N LYS A 398 4.62 29.44 26.83
CA LYS A 398 5.02 28.29 27.63
C LYS A 398 6.41 27.79 27.23
N SER A 399 7.09 27.12 28.16
CA SER A 399 8.31 26.37 27.87
C SER A 399 7.98 25.08 27.12
N PHE A 400 8.86 24.68 26.21
CA PHE A 400 8.83 23.44 25.47
C PHE A 400 10.21 22.76 25.46
N SER A 401 11.03 23.05 26.47
CA SER A 401 12.37 22.47 26.65
C SER A 401 12.37 21.07 27.26
N SER A 402 11.27 20.66 27.88
CA SER A 402 11.06 19.31 28.41
C SER A 402 9.58 18.96 28.29
N VAL A 403 9.25 18.26 27.20
CA VAL A 403 7.86 17.94 26.84
C VAL A 403 7.46 16.62 27.49
N THR A 404 6.44 16.66 28.36
CA THR A 404 5.94 15.49 29.09
C THR A 404 4.51 15.10 28.70
N GLY A 405 3.90 15.82 27.73
CA GLY A 405 2.55 15.60 27.22
C GLY A 405 2.29 16.49 26.00
N ASP A 406 1.16 16.30 25.32
CA ASP A 406 0.75 17.16 24.23
C ASP A 406 0.65 18.60 24.71
N LEU A 407 1.25 19.52 23.96
CA LEU A 407 1.41 20.90 24.37
C LEU A 407 1.02 21.87 23.27
N THR A 408 0.14 22.82 23.59
CA THR A 408 -0.11 23.97 22.72
C THR A 408 0.60 25.20 23.27
N VAL A 409 1.41 25.81 22.42
CA VAL A 409 2.24 26.98 22.72
C VAL A 409 1.85 28.13 21.81
N TYR A 410 1.54 29.28 22.39
CA TYR A 410 1.11 30.45 21.64
C TYR A 410 2.23 31.46 21.46
N ALA A 411 2.36 31.94 20.22
CA ALA A 411 3.27 33.05 19.90
C ALA A 411 2.76 34.36 20.48
N SER A 412 3.68 35.16 21.01
CA SER A 412 3.49 36.58 21.29
C SER A 412 4.63 37.37 20.66
N TRP A 413 4.32 38.60 20.21
CA TRP A 413 5.22 39.46 19.48
C TRP A 413 5.41 40.76 20.26
N LYS A 414 6.60 40.99 20.80
CA LYS A 414 6.92 42.19 21.54
C LYS A 414 7.64 43.21 20.68
N ASP A 415 7.10 44.42 20.60
CA ASP A 415 7.80 45.57 20.02
C ASP A 415 8.93 45.99 20.98
N PRO A 416 10.21 45.93 20.59
CA PRO A 416 11.33 46.26 21.44
C PRO A 416 11.40 47.75 21.81
N LYS A 417 10.83 48.64 20.97
CA LYS A 417 10.86 50.07 21.17
C LYS A 417 9.79 50.57 22.13
N THR A 418 8.58 50.08 22.02
CA THR A 418 7.41 50.54 22.78
C THR A 418 6.99 49.60 23.89
N GLY A 419 7.51 48.34 23.89
CA GLY A 419 7.08 47.30 24.81
C GLY A 419 5.71 46.70 24.49
N PHE A 420 5.01 47.16 23.44
CA PHE A 420 3.70 46.67 23.07
C PHE A 420 3.75 45.19 22.68
N VAL A 421 2.77 44.40 23.19
CA VAL A 421 2.69 42.97 22.93
C VAL A 421 1.46 42.63 22.10
N ILE A 422 1.67 41.88 21.03
CA ILE A 422 0.64 41.20 20.26
C ILE A 422 0.62 39.74 20.69
N ASP A 423 -0.49 39.27 21.17
CA ASP A 423 -0.66 37.91 21.69
C ASP A 423 -1.90 37.21 21.07
N LYS A 424 -2.24 36.02 21.58
CA LYS A 424 -3.39 35.22 21.15
C LYS A 424 -4.75 35.91 21.32
N ASN A 425 -4.83 36.95 22.13
CA ASN A 425 -6.07 37.71 22.41
C ASN A 425 -6.15 38.99 21.60
N THR A 426 -5.07 39.41 20.98
CA THR A 426 -4.98 40.66 20.23
C THR A 426 -5.80 40.56 18.94
N LYS A 427 -6.82 41.42 18.82
CA LYS A 427 -7.64 41.51 17.62
C LYS A 427 -6.91 42.29 16.52
N LYS A 428 -6.95 41.79 15.31
CA LYS A 428 -6.37 42.45 14.13
C LYS A 428 -7.28 43.61 13.68
N PRO A 429 -6.77 44.83 13.51
CA PRO A 429 -7.52 45.91 12.89
C PRO A 429 -7.93 45.57 11.47
N ALA A 430 -9.06 46.09 11.00
CA ALA A 430 -9.45 46.01 9.60
C ALA A 430 -8.43 46.77 8.72
N ALA A 431 -8.41 46.47 7.43
CA ALA A 431 -7.49 47.11 6.48
C ALA A 431 -7.74 48.62 6.38
N VAL A 432 -6.73 49.37 6.00
CA VAL A 432 -6.89 50.81 5.68
C VAL A 432 -7.96 50.94 4.59
N ASP A 433 -8.73 52.01 4.63
CA ASP A 433 -9.90 52.33 3.78
C ASP A 433 -11.13 51.41 3.94
N SER A 434 -11.06 50.38 4.79
CA SER A 434 -12.26 49.62 5.15
C SER A 434 -13.26 50.49 5.89
N GLU A 435 -14.54 50.40 5.51
CA GLU A 435 -15.66 51.02 6.25
C GLU A 435 -16.21 50.07 7.31
N LEU A 436 -16.38 50.59 8.50
CA LEU A 436 -16.83 49.85 9.68
C LEU A 436 -18.04 50.58 10.28
N THR A 437 -19.11 49.88 10.62
CA THR A 437 -20.31 50.47 11.22
C THR A 437 -20.38 50.14 12.71
N LYS A 438 -20.71 51.14 13.52
CA LYS A 438 -21.08 50.98 14.94
C LYS A 438 -22.33 51.74 15.24
N GLY A 439 -23.44 51.01 15.42
CA GLY A 439 -24.78 51.63 15.47
C GLY A 439 -25.10 52.33 14.15
N THR A 440 -25.42 53.60 14.21
CA THR A 440 -25.76 54.46 13.04
C THR A 440 -24.57 55.16 12.41
N VAL A 441 -23.35 54.96 12.95
CA VAL A 441 -22.15 55.68 12.52
C VAL A 441 -21.25 54.79 11.67
N THR A 442 -20.82 55.32 10.53
CA THR A 442 -19.80 54.71 9.66
C THR A 442 -18.45 55.35 9.93
N TYR A 443 -17.46 54.51 10.09
CA TYR A 443 -16.06 54.86 10.29
C TYR A 443 -15.21 54.27 9.18
N ARG A 444 -14.21 54.99 8.65
CA ARG A 444 -13.22 54.46 7.71
C ARG A 444 -11.89 54.29 8.41
N VAL A 445 -11.24 53.14 8.24
CA VAL A 445 -9.94 52.86 8.84
C VAL A 445 -8.85 53.74 8.18
N THR A 446 -8.17 54.54 8.97
CA THR A 446 -7.06 55.42 8.46
C THR A 446 -5.68 54.89 8.88
N ASN A 447 -5.63 54.04 9.91
CA ASN A 447 -4.40 53.37 10.34
C ASN A 447 -4.73 51.99 10.88
N ALA A 448 -4.18 50.94 10.24
CA ALA A 448 -4.37 49.54 10.62
C ALA A 448 -3.24 48.97 11.49
N LYS A 449 -2.32 49.81 11.98
CA LYS A 449 -1.27 49.36 12.91
C LYS A 449 -1.90 48.94 14.24
N VAL A 450 -1.69 47.69 14.65
CA VAL A 450 -2.32 47.09 15.85
C VAL A 450 -2.04 47.90 17.13
N GLN A 451 -0.88 48.56 17.22
CA GLN A 451 -0.48 49.40 18.36
C GLN A 451 -1.25 50.73 18.45
N ASN A 452 -1.71 51.22 17.30
CA ASN A 452 -2.35 52.52 17.20
C ASN A 452 -3.39 52.56 16.07
N PRO A 453 -4.42 51.71 16.13
CA PRO A 453 -5.45 51.69 15.08
C PRO A 453 -6.28 52.97 15.13
N GLN A 454 -6.54 53.55 13.97
CA GLN A 454 -7.21 54.85 13.85
C GLN A 454 -8.33 54.74 12.80
N VAL A 455 -9.36 55.57 13.02
CA VAL A 455 -10.47 55.72 12.10
C VAL A 455 -10.84 57.19 11.89
N CYS A 456 -11.39 57.45 10.71
CA CYS A 456 -12.11 58.66 10.36
C CYS A 456 -13.61 58.45 10.65
N TYR A 457 -14.28 59.38 11.26
CA TYR A 457 -15.73 59.44 11.36
C TYR A 457 -16.30 59.88 10.02
N VAL A 458 -16.96 59.02 9.28
CA VAL A 458 -17.39 59.31 7.89
C VAL A 458 -18.77 59.88 7.81
N SER A 459 -19.74 59.25 8.48
CA SER A 459 -21.16 59.66 8.42
C SER A 459 -21.95 59.10 9.62
N ASN A 460 -23.12 59.69 9.85
CA ASN A 460 -24.11 59.21 10.78
C ASN A 460 -25.49 59.21 10.07
N SER A 461 -26.14 58.04 10.03
CA SER A 461 -27.45 57.89 9.42
C SER A 461 -28.59 58.53 10.23
N MET A 462 -28.34 59.01 11.45
CA MET A 462 -29.34 59.73 12.26
C MET A 462 -29.44 61.21 11.81
N SER A 463 -30.25 61.49 10.83
CA SER A 463 -30.52 62.87 10.35
C SER A 463 -31.26 63.74 11.38
N GLU A 464 -31.88 63.17 12.38
CA GLU A 464 -32.69 63.86 13.38
C GLU A 464 -31.96 64.18 14.69
N ALA A 465 -30.71 63.78 14.84
CA ALA A 465 -29.93 64.01 16.08
C ALA A 465 -29.64 65.51 16.27
N ARG A 466 -30.16 66.08 17.38
CA ARG A 466 -29.89 67.48 17.74
C ARG A 466 -28.50 67.66 18.37
N THR A 467 -27.97 66.59 19.01
CA THR A 467 -26.66 66.62 19.64
C THR A 467 -25.82 65.45 19.10
N VAL A 468 -24.62 65.76 18.65
CA VAL A 468 -23.64 64.72 18.20
C VAL A 468 -22.36 64.84 19.00
N THR A 469 -21.89 63.72 19.47
CA THR A 469 -20.58 63.60 20.10
C THR A 469 -19.68 62.70 19.23
N ILE A 470 -18.61 63.27 18.69
CA ILE A 470 -17.52 62.49 18.08
C ILE A 470 -16.68 61.89 19.20
N PRO A 471 -16.68 60.59 19.38
CA PRO A 471 -16.00 59.95 20.51
C PRO A 471 -14.47 60.01 20.33
N LYS A 472 -13.71 60.03 21.44
CA LYS A 472 -12.24 59.92 21.38
C LYS A 472 -11.76 58.55 20.85
N THR A 473 -12.54 57.50 21.12
CA THR A 473 -12.27 56.12 20.67
C THR A 473 -13.59 55.39 20.37
N VAL A 474 -13.55 54.41 19.50
CA VAL A 474 -14.64 53.50 19.23
C VAL A 474 -14.16 52.05 19.24
N THR A 475 -14.94 51.15 19.83
CA THR A 475 -14.62 49.71 19.75
C THR A 475 -15.54 49.04 18.75
N ILE A 476 -14.93 48.44 17.71
CA ILE A 476 -15.66 47.75 16.63
C ILE A 476 -14.97 46.37 16.46
N ASN A 477 -15.73 45.29 16.44
CA ASN A 477 -15.23 43.90 16.33
C ASN A 477 -14.09 43.56 17.34
N GLY A 478 -14.16 44.14 18.55
CA GLY A 478 -13.18 43.93 19.62
C GLY A 478 -11.90 44.73 19.47
N VAL A 479 -11.74 45.55 18.43
CA VAL A 479 -10.61 46.49 18.26
C VAL A 479 -11.01 47.88 18.71
N LYS A 480 -10.17 48.50 19.59
CA LYS A 480 -10.38 49.88 20.06
C LYS A 480 -9.61 50.86 19.17
N TYR A 481 -10.33 51.52 18.28
CA TYR A 481 -9.77 52.54 17.36
C TYR A 481 -9.79 53.94 18.01
N LYS A 482 -8.77 54.74 17.76
CA LYS A 482 -8.81 56.17 18.00
C LYS A 482 -9.56 56.88 16.87
N VAL A 483 -10.51 57.75 17.17
CA VAL A 483 -11.17 58.59 16.16
C VAL A 483 -10.31 59.85 16.00
N THR A 484 -9.60 59.92 14.88
CA THR A 484 -8.58 60.98 14.65
C THR A 484 -8.98 62.02 13.62
N SER A 485 -10.04 61.74 12.85
CA SER A 485 -10.53 62.72 11.89
C SER A 485 -12.04 62.63 11.73
N ILE A 486 -12.64 63.69 11.20
CA ILE A 486 -14.02 63.77 10.67
C ILE A 486 -13.90 63.88 9.17
N GLY A 487 -14.61 63.07 8.42
CA GLY A 487 -14.56 63.00 6.97
C GLY A 487 -15.17 64.25 6.28
N ASP A 488 -14.90 64.36 5.00
CA ASP A 488 -15.56 65.36 4.15
C ASP A 488 -17.07 65.10 4.12
N ASP A 489 -17.84 66.20 4.06
CA ASP A 489 -19.29 66.16 3.97
C ASP A 489 -20.02 65.36 5.13
N ALA A 490 -19.34 64.96 6.20
CA ALA A 490 -19.84 64.04 7.22
C ALA A 490 -21.22 64.38 7.83
N PHE A 491 -21.53 65.67 7.95
CA PHE A 491 -22.82 66.18 8.46
C PHE A 491 -23.39 67.27 7.56
N LYS A 492 -22.96 67.36 6.31
CA LYS A 492 -23.40 68.38 5.34
C LYS A 492 -24.93 68.47 5.28
N SER A 493 -25.43 69.73 5.39
CA SER A 493 -26.82 70.05 5.34
C SER A 493 -27.70 69.36 6.43
N ASN A 494 -27.13 68.95 7.55
CA ASN A 494 -27.89 68.45 8.67
C ASN A 494 -28.65 69.63 9.33
N VAL A 495 -29.97 69.66 9.12
CA VAL A 495 -30.85 70.75 9.54
C VAL A 495 -31.27 70.65 11.02
N ASN A 496 -30.97 69.54 11.70
CA ASN A 496 -31.41 69.29 13.07
C ASN A 496 -30.27 69.44 14.10
N LEU A 497 -29.02 69.36 13.69
CA LEU A 497 -27.84 69.43 14.57
C LEU A 497 -27.73 70.83 15.21
N THR A 498 -27.80 70.88 16.54
CA THR A 498 -27.69 72.10 17.32
C THR A 498 -26.36 72.14 18.11
N THR A 499 -25.91 71.00 18.64
CA THR A 499 -24.72 70.89 19.48
C THR A 499 -23.77 69.80 18.96
N LEU A 500 -22.52 70.15 18.82
CA LEU A 500 -21.46 69.25 18.39
C LEU A 500 -20.38 69.20 19.48
N THR A 501 -19.98 67.99 19.90
CA THR A 501 -18.80 67.79 20.75
C THR A 501 -17.76 67.00 20.01
N ILE A 502 -16.55 67.49 19.90
CA ILE A 502 -15.44 66.84 19.19
C ILE A 502 -14.49 66.21 20.19
N GLY A 503 -14.28 64.91 20.04
CA GLY A 503 -13.46 64.11 20.96
C GLY A 503 -11.96 64.40 20.93
N ALA A 504 -11.27 64.09 22.06
CA ALA A 504 -9.91 64.53 22.34
C ALA A 504 -8.81 64.02 21.37
N ASN A 505 -9.10 63.02 20.53
CA ASN A 505 -8.12 62.46 19.59
C ASN A 505 -8.26 63.02 18.18
N VAL A 506 -9.25 63.85 17.90
CA VAL A 506 -9.49 64.43 16.58
C VAL A 506 -8.43 65.45 16.26
N THR A 507 -7.73 65.27 15.14
CA THR A 507 -6.67 66.13 14.65
C THR A 507 -7.05 66.91 13.38
N SER A 508 -8.08 66.45 12.67
CA SER A 508 -8.55 67.10 11.43
C SER A 508 -10.05 66.96 11.27
N ILE A 509 -10.63 67.99 10.64
CA ILE A 509 -12.02 68.09 10.19
C ILE A 509 -11.99 68.26 8.68
N GLY A 510 -12.73 67.41 7.96
CA GLY A 510 -12.78 67.39 6.51
C GLY A 510 -13.49 68.57 5.92
N SER A 511 -13.35 68.75 4.58
CA SER A 511 -14.02 69.79 3.82
C SER A 511 -15.52 69.66 3.88
N LYS A 512 -16.24 70.79 4.08
CA LYS A 512 -17.69 70.83 4.15
C LYS A 512 -18.31 69.90 5.21
N ALA A 513 -17.56 69.41 6.17
CA ALA A 513 -18.03 68.42 7.16
C ALA A 513 -19.35 68.81 7.86
N PHE A 514 -19.53 70.09 8.15
CA PHE A 514 -20.74 70.66 8.76
C PHE A 514 -21.34 71.79 7.87
N TYR A 515 -21.12 71.77 6.55
CA TYR A 515 -21.62 72.76 5.61
C TYR A 515 -23.14 72.88 5.64
N LYS A 516 -23.65 74.09 5.81
CA LYS A 516 -25.08 74.42 5.89
C LYS A 516 -25.83 73.71 7.03
N CYS A 517 -25.16 73.36 8.13
CA CYS A 517 -25.86 72.92 9.38
C CYS A 517 -26.47 74.14 10.08
N LYS A 518 -27.57 74.69 9.52
CA LYS A 518 -28.14 76.00 9.86
C LYS A 518 -28.53 76.17 11.35
N LYS A 519 -28.81 75.08 12.10
CA LYS A 519 -29.15 75.11 13.52
C LYS A 519 -27.95 74.89 14.45
N LEU A 520 -26.77 74.63 13.91
CA LEU A 520 -25.60 74.38 14.76
C LEU A 520 -25.16 75.67 15.48
N SER A 521 -25.44 75.71 16.75
CA SER A 521 -25.22 76.88 17.63
C SER A 521 -24.11 76.67 18.68
N THR A 522 -23.73 75.43 18.94
CA THR A 522 -22.69 75.14 19.96
C THR A 522 -21.73 74.07 19.42
N VAL A 523 -20.46 74.41 19.42
CA VAL A 523 -19.36 73.49 19.07
C VAL A 523 -18.35 73.41 20.24
N LYS A 524 -18.29 72.24 20.89
CA LYS A 524 -17.35 71.94 21.96
C LYS A 524 -16.14 71.22 21.44
N LEU A 525 -14.96 71.79 21.53
CA LEU A 525 -13.69 71.22 21.12
C LEU A 525 -12.98 70.61 22.33
N ASN A 526 -13.09 69.30 22.54
CA ASN A 526 -12.38 68.57 23.60
C ASN A 526 -10.98 68.10 23.14
N THR A 527 -10.51 68.56 22.00
CA THR A 527 -9.20 68.22 21.48
C THR A 527 -8.23 69.40 21.56
N LYS A 528 -6.99 69.17 22.05
CA LYS A 528 -5.85 70.10 21.92
C LYS A 528 -5.03 69.84 20.67
N LYS A 529 -5.43 68.89 19.83
CA LYS A 529 -4.63 68.33 18.71
C LYS A 529 -5.19 68.72 17.35
N LEU A 530 -6.25 69.54 17.29
CA LEU A 530 -6.85 69.93 16.04
C LEU A 530 -5.86 70.83 15.25
N GLY A 531 -5.33 70.28 14.17
CA GLY A 531 -4.34 70.93 13.30
C GLY A 531 -4.92 71.42 11.98
N THR A 532 -6.02 70.79 11.52
CA THR A 532 -6.60 71.12 10.23
C THR A 532 -8.12 71.17 10.26
N ILE A 533 -8.68 72.24 9.66
CA ILE A 533 -10.09 72.37 9.36
C ILE A 533 -10.22 72.58 7.86
N GLY A 534 -10.90 71.67 7.15
CA GLY A 534 -11.03 71.70 5.70
C GLY A 534 -11.89 72.86 5.18
N ASP A 535 -11.84 73.07 3.83
CA ASP A 535 -12.57 74.15 3.16
C ASP A 535 -14.06 74.10 3.47
N LYS A 536 -14.63 75.27 3.82
CA LYS A 536 -16.07 75.42 4.13
C LYS A 536 -16.62 74.46 5.17
N ALA A 537 -15.77 73.88 6.05
CA ALA A 537 -16.21 72.88 7.05
C ALA A 537 -17.40 73.34 7.91
N PHE A 538 -17.43 74.60 8.30
CA PHE A 538 -18.51 75.21 9.10
C PHE A 538 -19.24 76.35 8.34
N TYR A 539 -19.20 76.40 7.03
CA TYR A 539 -19.88 77.40 6.25
C TYR A 539 -21.41 77.27 6.36
N GLY A 540 -22.12 78.37 6.67
CA GLY A 540 -23.56 78.42 6.77
C GLY A 540 -24.16 77.76 8.01
N ILE A 541 -23.43 77.67 9.09
CA ILE A 541 -23.94 77.36 10.44
C ILE A 541 -24.61 78.59 11.02
N GLN A 542 -25.17 78.54 12.25
CA GLN A 542 -25.87 79.66 12.89
C GLN A 542 -24.89 80.86 13.10
N ASN A 543 -25.31 82.07 12.75
CA ASN A 543 -24.43 83.27 12.78
C ASN A 543 -23.80 83.60 14.17
N LYS A 544 -24.43 83.15 15.26
CA LYS A 544 -23.95 83.35 16.63
C LYS A 544 -23.50 82.05 17.28
N ALA A 545 -22.98 81.09 16.48
CA ALA A 545 -22.48 79.81 17.01
C ALA A 545 -21.32 80.02 18.01
N LEU A 546 -21.41 79.40 19.17
CA LEU A 546 -20.40 79.44 20.23
C LEU A 546 -19.40 78.29 20.02
N PHE A 547 -18.13 78.62 19.85
CA PHE A 547 -17.05 77.66 19.87
C PHE A 547 -16.37 77.69 21.27
N SER A 548 -16.44 76.62 22.03
CA SER A 548 -15.73 76.49 23.29
C SER A 548 -14.56 75.52 23.12
N ALA A 549 -13.35 75.98 23.41
CA ALA A 549 -12.17 75.12 23.48
C ALA A 549 -12.00 74.54 24.89
N TYR A 550 -11.35 73.38 24.92
CA TYR A 550 -10.99 72.71 26.19
C TYR A 550 -10.13 73.70 27.03
N ARG A 551 -10.68 74.14 28.15
CA ARG A 551 -9.88 74.77 29.21
C ARG A 551 -9.20 73.67 30.02
N SER A 552 -7.90 73.74 30.18
CA SER A 552 -7.01 72.78 30.92
C SER A 552 -7.47 72.60 32.36
#